data_a1aa0bcee38ade7e299071ec993f7a5c
#
_entry.id   a1aa0bcee38ade7e299071ec993f7a5c
#
_cell.length_a   1.000
_cell.length_b   1.000
_cell.length_c   1.000
_cell.angle_alpha   90.00
_cell.angle_beta   90.00
_cell.angle_gamma   90.00
#
_symmetry.space_group_name_H-M   'P 1'
#
loop_
_entity.id
_entity.type
_entity.pdbx_description
1 polymer ?
#
loop_
_entity_poly.entity_id
_entity_poly.type
_entity_poly.pdbx_seq_one_letter_code
_entity_poly.pdbx_strand_id
1 'polypeptide(L)'
;ITHELRTPLTAITGYTELLRKECNSGNNGQYIQNILQSSDRMRDMLNTLLDFFRLDNGKEQPRLSPCRISAITHTLETEFMPVAVNKGLSLSVKTGHDAIVLTDKERIIQIGNNLLSNAVKFTEEGGVSLITEYDNGVLTLVVEDTGTGMTEEEQKQAFGAFERLSNAAAKEGFGLGLAIMRNIVSMLGGTIRLDSKKGKGSRFTVEISMQEAEEQLGYTSNTP
;
A
#
# COMPACT_ATOMS: atom_id res chain seq x y z
N ILE A 1 16.32 -7.48 -7.51
CA ILE A 1 16.67 -7.52 -6.06
C ILE A 1 18.12 -7.09 -5.85
N THR A 2 19.11 -7.75 -6.47
CA THR A 2 20.53 -7.46 -6.24
C THR A 2 20.89 -6.01 -6.59
N HIS A 3 20.33 -5.45 -7.65
CA HIS A 3 20.56 -4.06 -8.05
C HIS A 3 19.92 -3.07 -7.08
N GLU A 4 18.71 -3.34 -6.65
CA GLU A 4 17.94 -2.49 -5.73
C GLU A 4 18.57 -2.43 -4.31
N LEU A 5 19.16 -3.54 -3.84
CA LEU A 5 19.92 -3.57 -2.59
C LEU A 5 21.30 -2.90 -2.73
N ARG A 6 21.94 -3.01 -3.90
CA ARG A 6 23.26 -2.42 -4.15
C ARG A 6 23.22 -0.89 -4.06
N THR A 7 22.17 -0.26 -4.59
CA THR A 7 22.06 1.21 -4.64
C THR A 7 22.13 1.87 -3.26
N PRO A 8 21.25 1.51 -2.28
CA PRO A 8 21.35 2.08 -0.94
C PRO A 8 22.65 1.69 -0.22
N LEU A 9 23.16 0.47 -0.42
CA LEU A 9 24.43 0.06 0.16
C LEU A 9 25.59 0.90 -0.37
N THR A 10 25.64 1.18 -1.67
CA THR A 10 26.66 2.06 -2.28
C THR A 10 26.57 3.48 -1.72
N ALA A 11 25.35 4.00 -1.51
CA ALA A 11 25.16 5.32 -0.91
C ALA A 11 25.67 5.36 0.54
N ILE A 12 25.32 4.38 1.37
CA ILE A 12 25.80 4.25 2.75
C ILE A 12 27.33 4.24 2.76
N THR A 13 27.95 3.36 1.96
CA THR A 13 29.40 3.22 1.90
C THR A 13 30.05 4.51 1.43
N GLY A 14 29.55 5.14 0.35
CA GLY A 14 30.09 6.38 -0.20
C GLY A 14 30.05 7.55 0.80
N TYR A 15 28.89 7.78 1.45
CA TYR A 15 28.77 8.84 2.46
C TYR A 15 29.59 8.56 3.71
N THR A 16 29.74 7.29 4.11
CA THR A 16 30.63 6.92 5.22
C THR A 16 32.12 7.22 4.89
N GLU A 17 32.54 6.98 3.65
CA GLU A 17 33.90 7.33 3.19
C GLU A 17 34.11 8.84 3.14
N LEU A 18 33.11 9.63 2.71
CA LEU A 18 33.18 11.09 2.73
C LEU A 18 33.29 11.63 4.15
N LEU A 19 32.48 11.12 5.09
CA LEU A 19 32.59 11.47 6.51
C LEU A 19 33.96 11.16 7.07
N ARG A 20 34.58 10.04 6.70
CA ARG A 20 35.94 9.66 7.13
C ARG A 20 36.98 10.59 6.60
N LYS A 21 36.84 11.12 5.36
CA LYS A 21 37.79 12.01 4.73
C LYS A 21 37.68 13.47 5.17
N GLU A 22 36.45 13.91 5.45
CA GLU A 22 36.09 15.31 5.68
C GLU A 22 35.69 15.58 7.14
N CYS A 23 36.48 15.12 8.11
CA CYS A 23 36.13 15.23 9.54
C CYS A 23 35.79 16.65 10.05
N ASN A 24 36.04 17.71 9.25
CA ASN A 24 35.80 19.11 9.62
C ASN A 24 34.95 19.91 8.61
N SER A 25 34.28 19.28 7.64
CA SER A 25 33.42 20.00 6.70
C SER A 25 32.00 20.17 7.28
N GLY A 26 31.37 21.34 7.02
CA GLY A 26 30.00 21.65 7.47
C GLY A 26 28.94 20.73 6.89
N ASN A 27 29.30 19.76 6.03
CA ASN A 27 28.36 18.84 5.33
C ASN A 27 28.13 17.52 6.08
N ASN A 28 28.77 17.29 7.23
CA ASN A 28 28.66 16.03 7.97
C ASN A 28 27.22 15.68 8.33
N GLY A 29 26.39 16.67 8.69
CA GLY A 29 24.98 16.46 8.97
C GLY A 29 24.21 15.91 7.77
N GLN A 30 24.47 16.42 6.58
CA GLN A 30 23.81 15.96 5.34
C GLN A 30 24.24 14.53 4.98
N TYR A 31 25.53 14.18 5.16
CA TYR A 31 26.01 12.82 4.89
C TYR A 31 25.40 11.80 5.85
N ILE A 32 25.29 12.15 7.14
CA ILE A 32 24.61 11.30 8.14
C ILE A 32 23.15 11.10 7.76
N GLN A 33 22.46 12.16 7.36
CA GLN A 33 21.05 12.09 6.98
C GLN A 33 20.82 11.20 5.75
N ASN A 34 21.71 11.30 4.74
CA ASN A 34 21.65 10.43 3.55
C ASN A 34 21.94 8.95 3.87
N ILE A 35 22.85 8.69 4.83
CA ILE A 35 23.13 7.32 5.32
C ILE A 35 21.89 6.76 6.02
N LEU A 36 21.29 7.52 6.93
CA LEU A 36 20.07 7.09 7.64
C LEU A 36 18.93 6.80 6.67
N GLN A 37 18.66 7.70 5.74
CA GLN A 37 17.62 7.51 4.72
C GLN A 37 17.87 6.26 3.87
N SER A 38 19.13 6.01 3.47
CA SER A 38 19.49 4.82 2.69
C SER A 38 19.36 3.52 3.50
N SER A 39 19.67 3.59 4.80
CA SER A 39 19.49 2.46 5.74
C SER A 39 18.01 2.14 5.96
N ASP A 40 17.18 3.16 6.12
CA ASP A 40 15.73 3.00 6.27
C ASP A 40 15.11 2.37 5.02
N ARG A 41 15.48 2.86 3.83
CA ARG A 41 15.04 2.26 2.55
C ARG A 41 15.42 0.78 2.44
N MET A 42 16.63 0.40 2.86
CA MET A 42 17.07 -1.00 2.83
C MET A 42 16.26 -1.85 3.80
N ARG A 43 16.00 -1.35 5.01
CA ARG A 43 15.15 -2.03 6.00
C ARG A 43 13.74 -2.27 5.46
N ASP A 44 13.12 -1.25 4.87
CA ASP A 44 11.77 -1.33 4.31
C ASP A 44 11.71 -2.32 3.14
N MET A 45 12.74 -2.35 2.31
CA MET A 45 12.86 -3.35 1.25
C MET A 45 12.96 -4.77 1.79
N LEU A 46 13.80 -5.00 2.81
CA LEU A 46 13.92 -6.32 3.43
C LEU A 46 12.61 -6.78 4.08
N ASN A 47 11.91 -5.89 4.79
CA ASN A 47 10.61 -6.19 5.38
C ASN A 47 9.57 -6.54 4.31
N THR A 48 9.52 -5.79 3.21
CA THR A 48 8.63 -6.05 2.06
C THR A 48 8.93 -7.40 1.41
N LEU A 49 10.20 -7.75 1.25
CA LEU A 49 10.63 -9.06 0.74
C LEU A 49 10.22 -10.20 1.66
N LEU A 50 10.43 -10.05 2.96
CA LEU A 50 10.05 -11.05 3.96
C LEU A 50 8.53 -11.27 3.98
N ASP A 51 7.75 -10.18 3.91
CA ASP A 51 6.29 -10.26 3.85
C ASP A 51 5.82 -10.95 2.55
N PHE A 52 6.42 -10.59 1.41
CA PHE A 52 6.14 -11.26 0.13
C PHE A 52 6.39 -12.77 0.23
N PHE A 53 7.56 -13.22 0.72
CA PHE A 53 7.87 -14.64 0.84
C PHE A 53 6.98 -15.39 1.82
N ARG A 54 6.55 -14.74 2.93
CA ARG A 54 5.60 -15.35 3.89
C ARG A 54 4.25 -15.62 3.24
N LEU A 55 3.73 -14.63 2.52
CA LEU A 55 2.45 -14.73 1.82
C LEU A 55 2.51 -15.70 0.63
N ASP A 56 3.59 -15.66 -0.15
CA ASP A 56 3.78 -16.50 -1.35
C ASP A 56 3.88 -18.00 -1.01
N ASN A 57 4.40 -18.32 0.17
CA ASN A 57 4.43 -19.71 0.66
C ASN A 57 3.06 -20.27 1.09
N GLY A 58 2.00 -19.47 1.10
CA GLY A 58 0.62 -19.88 1.40
C GLY A 58 0.40 -20.46 2.81
N LYS A 59 1.34 -20.28 3.73
CA LYS A 59 1.25 -20.80 5.10
C LYS A 59 0.63 -19.79 6.09
N GLU A 60 0.55 -18.54 5.69
CA GLU A 60 -0.04 -17.50 6.50
C GLU A 60 -1.56 -17.62 6.48
N GLN A 61 -2.18 -17.54 7.64
CA GLN A 61 -3.62 -17.51 7.80
C GLN A 61 -4.08 -16.14 8.31
N PRO A 62 -5.24 -15.64 7.86
CA PRO A 62 -5.75 -14.36 8.30
C PRO A 62 -6.09 -14.38 9.80
N ARG A 63 -5.80 -13.29 10.49
CA ARG A 63 -6.17 -13.08 11.90
C ARG A 63 -7.51 -12.37 11.96
N LEU A 64 -8.58 -13.18 11.90
CA LEU A 64 -9.93 -12.63 11.86
C LEU A 64 -10.34 -12.05 13.22
N SER A 65 -10.84 -10.82 13.21
CA SER A 65 -11.41 -10.14 14.36
C SER A 65 -12.59 -9.26 13.93
N PRO A 66 -13.56 -8.98 14.80
CA PRO A 66 -14.64 -8.03 14.50
C PRO A 66 -14.04 -6.65 14.19
N CYS A 67 -14.42 -6.08 13.06
CA CYS A 67 -13.95 -4.78 12.62
C CYS A 67 -15.06 -4.02 11.91
N ARG A 68 -15.22 -2.74 12.24
CA ARG A 68 -16.13 -1.84 11.54
C ARG A 68 -15.50 -1.35 10.25
N ILE A 69 -16.23 -1.41 9.14
CA ILE A 69 -15.69 -1.04 7.81
C ILE A 69 -15.29 0.42 7.78
N SER A 70 -16.10 1.32 8.36
CA SER A 70 -15.76 2.74 8.45
C SER A 70 -14.44 3.00 9.19
N ALA A 71 -14.06 2.15 10.15
CA ALA A 71 -12.77 2.28 10.84
C ALA A 71 -11.57 1.97 9.93
N ILE A 72 -11.73 1.07 8.97
CA ILE A 72 -10.72 0.79 7.93
C ILE A 72 -10.59 2.00 7.01
N THR A 73 -11.74 2.48 6.50
CA THR A 73 -11.79 3.63 5.58
C THR A 73 -11.20 4.88 6.22
N HIS A 74 -11.57 5.16 7.48
CA HIS A 74 -11.06 6.32 8.22
C HIS A 74 -9.54 6.24 8.46
N THR A 75 -9.00 5.04 8.71
CA THR A 75 -7.55 4.85 8.84
C THR A 75 -6.84 5.21 7.54
N LEU A 76 -7.33 4.70 6.40
CA LEU A 76 -6.76 4.99 5.08
C LEU A 76 -6.89 6.48 4.71
N GLU A 77 -8.05 7.09 4.98
CA GLU A 77 -8.28 8.52 4.75
C GLU A 77 -7.29 9.37 5.55
N THR A 78 -7.16 9.10 6.84
CA THR A 78 -6.26 9.85 7.74
C THR A 78 -4.80 9.75 7.29
N GLU A 79 -4.37 8.60 6.79
CA GLU A 79 -3.01 8.38 6.32
C GLU A 79 -2.74 9.09 4.98
N PHE A 80 -3.69 9.02 4.02
CA PHE A 80 -3.42 9.49 2.66
C PHE A 80 -3.92 10.91 2.36
N MET A 81 -4.82 11.47 3.15
CA MET A 81 -5.28 12.86 2.95
C MET A 81 -4.12 13.87 2.96
N PRO A 82 -3.21 13.86 3.98
CA PRO A 82 -2.07 14.77 3.98
C PRO A 82 -1.12 14.53 2.80
N VAL A 83 -0.93 13.27 2.39
CA VAL A 83 -0.03 12.91 1.28
C VAL A 83 -0.57 13.44 -0.05
N ALA A 84 -1.87 13.28 -0.30
CA ALA A 84 -2.54 13.79 -1.49
C ALA A 84 -2.50 15.33 -1.54
N VAL A 85 -2.86 16.00 -0.44
CA VAL A 85 -2.84 17.47 -0.33
C VAL A 85 -1.44 18.03 -0.56
N ASN A 86 -0.40 17.44 0.05
CA ASN A 86 0.98 17.87 -0.15
C ASN A 86 1.45 17.72 -1.60
N LYS A 87 0.86 16.80 -2.35
CA LYS A 87 1.13 16.61 -3.79
C LYS A 87 0.22 17.47 -4.69
N GLY A 88 -0.74 18.21 -4.12
CA GLY A 88 -1.71 19.01 -4.86
C GLY A 88 -2.83 18.20 -5.52
N LEU A 89 -3.07 16.97 -5.06
CA LEU A 89 -4.12 16.09 -5.55
C LEU A 89 -5.39 16.19 -4.69
N SER A 90 -6.55 16.01 -5.31
CA SER A 90 -7.79 15.77 -4.57
C SER A 90 -7.87 14.30 -4.10
N LEU A 91 -8.28 14.07 -2.85
CA LEU A 91 -8.66 12.75 -2.36
C LEU A 91 -10.14 12.75 -1.99
N SER A 92 -10.93 11.91 -2.65
CA SER A 92 -12.35 11.70 -2.36
C SER A 92 -12.52 10.34 -1.67
N VAL A 93 -13.14 10.33 -0.50
CA VAL A 93 -13.41 9.09 0.24
C VAL A 93 -14.91 8.90 0.40
N LYS A 94 -15.40 7.72 0.09
CA LYS A 94 -16.82 7.34 0.24
C LYS A 94 -16.91 5.99 0.96
N THR A 95 -17.73 5.95 1.99
CA THR A 95 -18.11 4.71 2.67
C THR A 95 -19.59 4.47 2.40
N GLY A 96 -19.92 3.29 1.87
CA GLY A 96 -21.30 2.85 1.70
C GLY A 96 -21.90 2.34 3.01
N HIS A 97 -22.61 1.21 2.97
CA HIS A 97 -23.15 0.60 4.16
C HIS A 97 -22.04 0.22 5.15
N ASP A 98 -22.16 0.70 6.39
CA ASP A 98 -21.18 0.46 7.46
C ASP A 98 -21.63 -0.74 8.30
N ALA A 99 -20.90 -1.82 8.25
CA ALA A 99 -21.14 -3.05 8.99
C ALA A 99 -19.96 -3.42 9.87
N ILE A 100 -20.19 -4.23 10.89
CA ILE A 100 -19.15 -4.93 11.61
C ILE A 100 -18.96 -6.29 10.97
N VAL A 101 -17.75 -6.57 10.50
CA VAL A 101 -17.40 -7.80 9.79
C VAL A 101 -16.26 -8.53 10.48
N LEU A 102 -16.23 -9.84 10.34
CA LEU A 102 -15.12 -10.65 10.80
C LEU A 102 -14.03 -10.66 9.73
N THR A 103 -12.93 -9.94 9.98
CA THR A 103 -11.85 -9.80 8.99
C THR A 103 -10.49 -9.59 9.65
N ASP A 104 -9.42 -9.70 8.85
CA ASP A 104 -8.08 -9.26 9.20
C ASP A 104 -7.91 -7.78 8.80
N LYS A 105 -8.18 -6.89 9.77
CA LYS A 105 -8.14 -5.44 9.59
C LYS A 105 -6.79 -4.98 9.03
N GLU A 106 -5.67 -5.51 9.55
CA GLU A 106 -4.33 -5.10 9.15
C GLU A 106 -4.06 -5.43 7.68
N ARG A 107 -4.51 -6.60 7.23
CA ARG A 107 -4.36 -7.03 5.83
C ARG A 107 -5.25 -6.24 4.88
N ILE A 108 -6.47 -5.86 5.29
CA ILE A 108 -7.32 -4.97 4.47
C ILE A 108 -6.69 -3.57 4.37
N ILE A 109 -6.18 -3.01 5.46
CA ILE A 109 -5.46 -1.73 5.43
C ILE A 109 -4.22 -1.84 4.54
N GLN A 110 -3.48 -2.93 4.57
CA GLN A 110 -2.31 -3.15 3.71
C GLN A 110 -2.69 -3.17 2.23
N ILE A 111 -3.84 -3.77 1.86
CA ILE A 111 -4.39 -3.68 0.50
C ILE A 111 -4.64 -2.22 0.13
N GLY A 112 -5.36 -1.48 0.97
CA GLY A 112 -5.67 -0.07 0.76
C GLY A 112 -4.42 0.80 0.60
N ASN A 113 -3.43 0.61 1.46
CA ASN A 113 -2.15 1.31 1.44
C ASN A 113 -1.38 1.08 0.14
N ASN A 114 -1.32 -0.16 -0.34
CA ASN A 114 -0.68 -0.47 -1.63
C ASN A 114 -1.38 0.21 -2.81
N LEU A 115 -2.71 0.21 -2.82
CA LEU A 115 -3.49 0.84 -3.89
C LEU A 115 -3.40 2.37 -3.86
N LEU A 116 -3.62 2.99 -2.69
CA LEU A 116 -3.59 4.44 -2.52
C LEU A 116 -2.18 5.01 -2.75
N SER A 117 -1.14 4.34 -2.24
CA SER A 117 0.24 4.73 -2.50
C SER A 117 0.56 4.73 -4.00
N ASN A 118 0.13 3.70 -4.74
CA ASN A 118 0.28 3.66 -6.18
C ASN A 118 -0.52 4.76 -6.87
N ALA A 119 -1.78 4.96 -6.51
CA ALA A 119 -2.64 5.99 -7.07
C ALA A 119 -2.02 7.40 -6.91
N VAL A 120 -1.60 7.77 -5.70
CA VAL A 120 -0.94 9.05 -5.43
C VAL A 120 0.40 9.15 -6.17
N LYS A 121 1.17 8.06 -6.22
CA LYS A 121 2.47 8.02 -6.88
C LYS A 121 2.37 8.27 -8.38
N PHE A 122 1.38 7.69 -9.06
CA PHE A 122 1.26 7.73 -10.52
C PHE A 122 0.30 8.81 -11.05
N THR A 123 -0.32 9.59 -10.16
CA THR A 123 -1.12 10.76 -10.51
C THR A 123 -0.29 12.02 -10.30
N GLU A 124 -0.11 12.84 -11.35
CA GLU A 124 0.60 14.13 -11.25
C GLU A 124 -0.39 15.27 -11.02
N GLU A 125 -1.54 15.23 -11.68
CA GLU A 125 -2.62 16.23 -11.58
C GLU A 125 -3.97 15.54 -11.52
N GLY A 126 -4.95 16.17 -10.86
CA GLY A 126 -6.30 15.64 -10.71
C GLY A 126 -6.53 15.01 -9.34
N GLY A 127 -6.92 13.73 -9.27
CA GLY A 127 -7.31 13.16 -7.98
C GLY A 127 -7.32 11.65 -7.90
N VAL A 128 -7.53 11.22 -6.66
CA VAL A 128 -7.67 9.82 -6.25
C VAL A 128 -9.01 9.68 -5.54
N SER A 129 -9.69 8.57 -5.74
CA SER A 129 -10.88 8.22 -4.96
C SER A 129 -10.73 6.86 -4.28
N LEU A 130 -11.20 6.78 -3.05
CA LEU A 130 -11.37 5.56 -2.28
C LEU A 130 -12.85 5.34 -2.02
N ILE A 131 -13.35 4.17 -2.39
CA ILE A 131 -14.74 3.78 -2.12
C ILE A 131 -14.69 2.44 -1.39
N THR A 132 -15.36 2.35 -0.25
CA THR A 132 -15.60 1.10 0.47
C THR A 132 -17.09 0.87 0.57
N GLU A 133 -17.54 -0.29 0.18
CA GLU A 133 -18.96 -0.69 0.19
C GLU A 133 -19.09 -2.12 0.72
N TYR A 134 -20.09 -2.35 1.55
CA TYR A 134 -20.42 -3.67 2.01
C TYR A 134 -21.87 -3.98 1.62
N ASP A 135 -22.05 -5.01 0.85
CA ASP A 135 -23.37 -5.47 0.43
C ASP A 135 -23.40 -7.00 0.30
N ASN A 136 -24.48 -7.61 0.78
CA ASN A 136 -24.73 -9.05 0.65
C ASN A 136 -23.54 -9.95 1.06
N GLY A 137 -22.82 -9.60 2.13
CA GLY A 137 -21.69 -10.39 2.62
C GLY A 137 -20.39 -10.17 1.86
N VAL A 138 -20.30 -9.13 1.01
CA VAL A 138 -19.10 -8.81 0.24
C VAL A 138 -18.63 -7.39 0.55
N LEU A 139 -17.38 -7.27 0.99
CA LEU A 139 -16.68 -5.99 1.02
C LEU A 139 -16.09 -5.70 -0.35
N THR A 140 -16.45 -4.56 -0.92
CA THR A 140 -15.85 -4.01 -2.13
C THR A 140 -15.00 -2.79 -1.76
N LEU A 141 -13.73 -2.84 -2.08
CA LEU A 141 -12.79 -1.72 -1.95
C LEU A 141 -12.33 -1.29 -3.34
N VAL A 142 -12.63 -0.04 -3.70
CA VAL A 142 -12.25 0.54 -5.00
C VAL A 142 -11.31 1.71 -4.77
N VAL A 143 -10.18 1.69 -5.49
CA VAL A 143 -9.29 2.84 -5.62
C VAL A 143 -9.21 3.22 -7.09
N GLU A 144 -9.52 4.48 -7.38
CA GLU A 144 -9.48 5.04 -8.73
C GLU A 144 -8.59 6.28 -8.76
N ASP A 145 -7.77 6.40 -9.78
CA ASP A 145 -6.86 7.52 -10.01
C ASP A 145 -7.03 8.11 -11.41
N THR A 146 -6.71 9.38 -11.57
CA THR A 146 -6.67 10.07 -12.86
C THR A 146 -5.26 10.16 -13.45
N GLY A 147 -4.38 9.25 -13.06
CA GLY A 147 -2.96 9.25 -13.40
C GLY A 147 -2.64 8.79 -14.82
N THR A 148 -1.40 8.31 -14.97
CA THR A 148 -0.86 7.93 -16.29
C THR A 148 -1.54 6.72 -16.92
N GLY A 149 -2.25 5.90 -16.15
CA GLY A 149 -2.87 4.68 -16.64
C GLY A 149 -1.86 3.68 -17.23
N MET A 150 -2.38 2.55 -17.70
CA MET A 150 -1.61 1.43 -18.20
C MET A 150 -2.10 0.98 -19.58
N THR A 151 -1.18 0.44 -20.41
CA THR A 151 -1.53 -0.32 -21.62
C THR A 151 -2.04 -1.71 -21.26
N GLU A 152 -2.62 -2.44 -22.21
CA GLU A 152 -3.08 -3.82 -21.98
C GLU A 152 -1.92 -4.76 -21.61
N GLU A 153 -0.73 -4.55 -22.19
CA GLU A 153 0.48 -5.31 -21.90
C GLU A 153 0.96 -5.01 -20.48
N GLU A 154 0.96 -3.72 -20.09
CA GLU A 154 1.33 -3.29 -18.73
C GLU A 154 0.35 -3.86 -17.68
N GLN A 155 -0.95 -3.92 -17.95
CA GLN A 155 -1.94 -4.51 -17.04
C GLN A 155 -1.72 -6.00 -16.81
N LYS A 156 -1.36 -6.76 -17.83
CA LYS A 156 -1.06 -8.21 -17.72
C LYS A 156 0.12 -8.48 -16.79
N GLN A 157 1.08 -7.56 -16.73
CA GLN A 157 2.32 -7.68 -15.95
C GLN A 157 2.20 -7.02 -14.57
N ALA A 158 1.19 -6.16 -14.35
CA ALA A 158 1.08 -5.30 -13.17
C ALA A 158 1.14 -6.04 -11.83
N PHE A 159 0.64 -7.27 -11.78
CA PHE A 159 0.64 -8.12 -10.57
C PHE A 159 1.84 -9.07 -10.48
N GLY A 160 2.78 -9.00 -11.42
CA GLY A 160 4.02 -9.76 -11.37
C GLY A 160 4.94 -9.27 -10.25
N ALA A 161 5.62 -10.19 -9.56
CA ALA A 161 6.61 -9.83 -8.57
C ALA A 161 7.84 -9.23 -9.26
N PHE A 162 8.36 -8.11 -8.74
CA PHE A 162 9.50 -7.35 -9.27
C PHE A 162 9.27 -6.71 -10.65
N GLU A 163 8.04 -6.74 -11.14
CA GLU A 163 7.69 -6.06 -12.37
C GLU A 163 7.59 -4.55 -12.12
N ARG A 164 8.31 -3.79 -12.96
CA ARG A 164 8.27 -2.33 -12.96
C ARG A 164 7.88 -1.89 -14.36
N LEU A 165 6.73 -1.25 -14.47
CA LEU A 165 6.27 -0.72 -15.75
C LEU A 165 7.26 0.32 -16.27
N SER A 166 7.42 0.41 -17.59
CA SER A 166 8.41 1.24 -18.26
C SER A 166 8.41 2.70 -17.83
N ASN A 167 7.25 3.24 -17.46
CA ASN A 167 7.09 4.61 -16.96
C ASN A 167 7.34 4.75 -15.45
N ALA A 168 7.49 3.65 -14.73
CA ALA A 168 7.76 3.61 -13.29
C ALA A 168 9.26 3.54 -12.97
N ALA A 169 10.14 3.44 -13.98
CA ALA A 169 11.58 3.29 -13.79
C ALA A 169 12.20 4.48 -13.01
N ALA A 170 11.65 5.69 -13.14
CA ALA A 170 12.07 6.88 -12.42
C ALA A 170 11.39 7.08 -11.06
N LYS A 171 10.30 6.32 -10.75
CA LYS A 171 9.53 6.47 -9.50
C LYS A 171 9.92 5.36 -8.53
N GLU A 172 10.11 5.70 -7.26
CA GLU A 172 10.51 4.76 -6.20
C GLU A 172 9.55 3.57 -6.06
N GLY A 173 10.09 2.37 -5.79
CA GLY A 173 9.32 1.17 -5.48
C GLY A 173 9.96 -0.11 -5.99
N PHE A 174 9.72 -1.22 -5.29
CA PHE A 174 10.39 -2.50 -5.53
C PHE A 174 9.64 -3.44 -6.48
N GLY A 175 8.48 -3.01 -7.02
CA GLY A 175 7.64 -3.87 -7.88
C GLY A 175 6.99 -5.04 -7.14
N LEU A 176 6.84 -4.94 -5.81
CA LEU A 176 6.26 -5.99 -4.97
C LEU A 176 4.87 -5.64 -4.44
N GLY A 177 4.48 -4.37 -4.39
CA GLY A 177 3.23 -3.94 -3.75
C GLY A 177 1.99 -4.62 -4.31
N LEU A 178 1.82 -4.62 -5.64
CA LEU A 178 0.66 -5.26 -6.27
C LEU A 178 0.71 -6.80 -6.16
N ALA A 179 1.91 -7.40 -6.17
CA ALA A 179 2.07 -8.84 -5.96
C ALA A 179 1.71 -9.25 -4.52
N ILE A 180 2.17 -8.49 -3.52
CA ILE A 180 1.80 -8.68 -2.10
C ILE A 180 0.29 -8.55 -1.94
N MET A 181 -0.29 -7.49 -2.49
CA MET A 181 -1.74 -7.26 -2.42
C MET A 181 -2.52 -8.42 -3.03
N ARG A 182 -2.12 -8.92 -4.21
CA ARG A 182 -2.74 -10.10 -4.82
C ARG A 182 -2.69 -11.33 -3.90
N ASN A 183 -1.54 -11.56 -3.26
CA ASN A 183 -1.39 -12.68 -2.32
C ASN A 183 -2.29 -12.51 -1.09
N ILE A 184 -2.40 -11.29 -0.54
CA ILE A 184 -3.31 -10.98 0.58
C ILE A 184 -4.77 -11.19 0.16
N VAL A 185 -5.19 -10.67 -1.00
CA VAL A 185 -6.55 -10.85 -1.51
C VAL A 185 -6.86 -12.34 -1.68
N SER A 186 -5.94 -13.11 -2.23
CA SER A 186 -6.07 -14.57 -2.37
C SER A 186 -6.19 -15.27 -1.02
N MET A 187 -5.36 -14.90 -0.03
CA MET A 187 -5.40 -15.43 1.35
C MET A 187 -6.75 -15.15 2.02
N LEU A 188 -7.36 -14.01 1.74
CA LEU A 188 -8.68 -13.62 2.25
C LEU A 188 -9.85 -14.20 1.41
N GLY A 189 -9.57 -15.03 0.41
CA GLY A 189 -10.59 -15.63 -0.46
C GLY A 189 -11.29 -14.63 -1.39
N GLY A 190 -10.65 -13.51 -1.67
CA GLY A 190 -11.18 -12.43 -2.50
C GLY A 190 -10.74 -12.47 -3.95
N THR A 191 -11.19 -11.49 -4.70
CA THR A 191 -10.83 -11.26 -6.10
C THR A 191 -10.36 -9.83 -6.30
N ILE A 192 -9.54 -9.61 -7.34
CA ILE A 192 -9.08 -8.30 -7.74
C ILE A 192 -9.27 -8.09 -9.23
N ARG A 193 -9.76 -6.91 -9.61
CA ARG A 193 -9.89 -6.46 -11.00
C ARG A 193 -9.13 -5.15 -11.19
N LEU A 194 -8.51 -5.01 -12.34
CA LEU A 194 -7.83 -3.80 -12.80
C LEU A 194 -8.44 -3.37 -14.13
N ASP A 195 -8.96 -2.16 -14.15
CA ASP A 195 -9.41 -1.45 -15.35
C ASP A 195 -8.54 -0.20 -15.52
N SER A 196 -7.80 -0.11 -16.60
CA SER A 196 -6.90 1.02 -16.82
C SER A 196 -6.81 1.38 -18.31
N LYS A 197 -6.57 2.65 -18.58
CA LYS A 197 -6.30 3.12 -19.93
C LYS A 197 -5.20 4.16 -19.90
N LYS A 198 -4.20 4.01 -20.76
CA LYS A 198 -3.08 4.94 -20.85
C LYS A 198 -3.56 6.38 -21.03
N GLY A 199 -3.08 7.29 -20.17
CA GLY A 199 -3.46 8.70 -20.12
C GLY A 199 -4.84 8.98 -19.48
N LYS A 200 -5.52 7.98 -18.91
CA LYS A 200 -6.85 8.16 -18.29
C LYS A 200 -6.93 7.71 -16.84
N GLY A 201 -5.85 7.13 -16.31
CA GLY A 201 -5.81 6.61 -14.96
C GLY A 201 -6.11 5.12 -14.85
N SER A 202 -6.29 4.66 -13.62
CA SER A 202 -6.54 3.26 -13.29
C SER A 202 -7.63 3.13 -12.23
N ARG A 203 -8.36 2.02 -12.28
CA ARG A 203 -9.34 1.61 -11.29
C ARG A 203 -9.05 0.20 -10.84
N PHE A 204 -8.75 0.04 -9.57
CA PHE A 204 -8.61 -1.25 -8.91
C PHE A 204 -9.86 -1.54 -8.10
N THR A 205 -10.42 -2.72 -8.27
CA THR A 205 -11.57 -3.21 -7.49
C THR A 205 -11.17 -4.50 -6.79
N VAL A 206 -11.28 -4.52 -5.48
CA VAL A 206 -11.04 -5.70 -4.63
C VAL A 206 -12.36 -6.09 -3.99
N GLU A 207 -12.75 -7.35 -4.13
CA GLU A 207 -13.96 -7.93 -3.55
C GLU A 207 -13.57 -9.08 -2.64
N ILE A 208 -14.05 -9.05 -1.39
CA ILE A 208 -13.76 -10.08 -0.38
C ILE A 208 -15.06 -10.47 0.31
N SER A 209 -15.38 -11.76 0.29
CA SER A 209 -16.52 -12.30 1.04
C SER A 209 -16.22 -12.27 2.54
N MET A 210 -17.13 -11.72 3.33
CA MET A 210 -16.99 -11.56 4.77
C MET A 210 -18.28 -11.96 5.47
N GLN A 211 -18.14 -12.46 6.69
CA GLN A 211 -19.26 -12.70 7.58
C GLN A 211 -19.48 -11.45 8.44
N GLU A 212 -20.74 -11.05 8.58
CA GLU A 212 -21.09 -10.06 9.60
C GLU A 212 -20.83 -10.63 10.99
N ALA A 213 -20.28 -9.78 11.85
CA ALA A 213 -20.13 -10.07 13.26
C ALA A 213 -21.21 -9.32 14.03
N GLU A 214 -21.88 -9.98 14.95
CA GLU A 214 -22.77 -9.30 15.89
C GLU A 214 -21.98 -8.32 16.75
N GLU A 215 -22.54 -7.14 16.96
CA GLU A 215 -21.96 -6.15 17.87
C GLU A 215 -22.05 -6.74 19.29
N GLN A 216 -20.97 -7.31 19.80
CA GLN A 216 -20.89 -7.67 21.21
C GLN A 216 -20.87 -6.35 22.01
N LEU A 217 -22.07 -5.85 22.29
CA LEU A 217 -22.31 -4.81 23.28
C LEU A 217 -21.86 -5.35 24.65
N GLY A 218 -20.59 -5.13 24.97
CA GLY A 218 -20.03 -5.36 26.30
C GLY A 218 -20.59 -4.38 27.32
N TYR A 219 -21.88 -4.43 27.56
CA TYR A 219 -22.45 -3.87 28.77
C TYR A 219 -22.32 -4.91 29.89
N THR A 220 -21.19 -4.93 30.57
CA THR A 220 -21.19 -5.34 31.96
C THR A 220 -21.94 -4.27 32.75
N SER A 221 -23.25 -4.42 32.85
CA SER A 221 -24.02 -3.75 33.88
C SER A 221 -23.61 -4.37 35.23
N ASN A 222 -22.60 -3.82 35.87
CA ASN A 222 -22.47 -3.92 37.30
C ASN A 222 -23.61 -3.12 37.92
N THR A 223 -24.68 -3.81 38.28
CA THR A 223 -25.67 -3.29 39.23
C THR A 223 -25.33 -3.83 40.61
N PRO A 224 -25.30 -2.99 41.63
CA PRO A 224 -24.86 -3.29 43.01
C PRO A 224 -25.75 -4.29 43.74
#